data_000e719a4f99ae365d6e56aa81a6971c
#
_entry.id   000e719a4f99ae365d6e56aa81a6971c
#
_cell.length_a   1.000
_cell.length_b   1.000
_cell.length_c   1.000
_cell.angle_alpha   90.00
_cell.angle_beta   90.00
_cell.angle_gamma   90.00
#
_symmetry.space_group_name_H-M   'P 1'
#
loop_
_entity.id
_entity.type
_entity.pdbx_description
1 polymer ?
#
loop_
_entity_poly.entity_id
_entity_poly.type
_entity_poly.pdbx_seq_one_letter_code
_entity_poly.pdbx_strand_id
1 'polypeptide(L)'
;LLVVPSNLLLARFGARRTFTRIMLLWGVASVCMMFVSQASHFYLLRFMLGVFEAGFFPGIVLYLTYWYPARRRAVILSIFFAGVAVAGVLGGLISGWIMRDMAGVMGLYGWQWMFAIEGAPAVVLGLLAAFWLVDGPQHASWLTQQEKAHLIEQRDSEHRPASSHSSRAFVEALRNPRVYLFAFIYFSLTCASLTLNFWMPLMIRDFGVHDVLWISLYTVIPNAIGAVGLILIARHSDRHGERRKHFAACTIGGGIALSLLTLHLSSFAAMLGILSIAAVLIFAALPIFWTVPSGYLSGKAAAAGIALISSIGITSGIVSPWVIGLIKTHTGSMDNALYLLTALLFMSGIALLRGVPEKRVVG
;
A
#
# COMPACT_ATOMS: atom_id res chain seq x y z
N LEU A 1 -1.33 15.56 0.45
CA LEU A 1 -1.61 16.92 0.96
C LEU A 1 -2.44 16.89 2.24
N LEU A 2 -3.49 16.07 2.36
CA LEU A 2 -4.39 16.02 3.53
C LEU A 2 -3.82 15.28 4.74
N VAL A 3 -2.75 14.54 4.61
CA VAL A 3 -2.08 13.80 5.69
C VAL A 3 -1.59 14.73 6.82
N VAL A 4 -0.97 15.85 6.46
CA VAL A 4 -0.44 16.82 7.45
C VAL A 4 -1.57 17.48 8.26
N PRO A 5 -2.61 18.05 7.64
CA PRO A 5 -3.77 18.55 8.38
C PRO A 5 -4.43 17.51 9.28
N SER A 6 -4.54 16.26 8.82
CA SER A 6 -5.15 15.19 9.61
C SER A 6 -4.35 14.84 10.87
N ASN A 7 -3.01 14.78 10.77
CA ASN A 7 -2.14 14.55 11.93
C ASN A 7 -2.16 15.73 12.92
N LEU A 8 -2.28 16.96 12.44
CA LEU A 8 -2.47 18.13 13.30
C LEU A 8 -3.81 18.06 14.04
N LEU A 9 -4.87 17.60 13.38
CA LEU A 9 -6.16 17.38 14.02
C LEU A 9 -6.09 16.29 15.10
N LEU A 10 -5.35 15.19 14.84
CA LEU A 10 -5.14 14.13 15.82
C LEU A 10 -4.39 14.66 17.06
N ALA A 11 -3.34 15.44 16.84
CA ALA A 11 -2.59 16.06 17.95
C ALA A 11 -3.44 17.06 18.76
N ARG A 12 -4.38 17.78 18.10
CA ARG A 12 -5.22 18.81 18.74
C ARG A 12 -6.48 18.25 19.42
N PHE A 13 -7.17 17.30 18.78
CA PHE A 13 -8.48 16.81 19.21
C PHE A 13 -8.44 15.42 19.83
N GLY A 14 -7.28 14.78 19.86
CA GLY A 14 -7.08 13.43 20.36
C GLY A 14 -7.35 12.33 19.31
N ALA A 15 -6.87 11.14 19.63
CA ALA A 15 -6.98 9.97 18.78
C ALA A 15 -8.43 9.47 18.67
N ARG A 16 -9.14 9.41 19.79
CA ARG A 16 -10.53 8.97 19.90
C ARG A 16 -11.44 9.71 18.92
N ARG A 17 -11.49 11.04 19.00
CA ARG A 17 -12.35 11.86 18.14
C ARG A 17 -11.93 11.81 16.68
N THR A 18 -10.63 11.78 16.43
CA THR A 18 -10.09 11.78 15.06
C THR A 18 -10.37 10.47 14.35
N PHE A 19 -10.07 9.32 14.96
CA PHE A 19 -10.35 8.01 14.35
C PHE A 19 -11.83 7.74 14.24
N THR A 20 -12.64 8.07 15.24
CA THR A 20 -14.11 7.97 15.15
C THR A 20 -14.63 8.71 13.92
N ARG A 21 -14.23 9.98 13.74
CA ARG A 21 -14.65 10.79 12.59
C ARG A 21 -14.19 10.18 11.26
N ILE A 22 -12.93 9.79 11.16
CA ILE A 22 -12.38 9.17 9.94
C ILE A 22 -13.16 7.92 9.58
N MET A 23 -13.32 6.99 10.52
CA MET A 23 -13.97 5.70 10.27
C MET A 23 -15.46 5.84 9.96
N LEU A 24 -16.17 6.75 10.63
CA LEU A 24 -17.59 7.01 10.35
C LEU A 24 -17.76 7.63 8.97
N LEU A 25 -17.02 8.70 8.64
CA LEU A 25 -17.14 9.37 7.35
C LEU A 25 -16.71 8.47 6.20
N TRP A 26 -15.61 7.73 6.36
CA TRP A 26 -15.14 6.75 5.38
C TRP A 26 -16.15 5.61 5.20
N GLY A 27 -16.62 5.01 6.30
CA GLY A 27 -17.59 3.93 6.27
C GLY A 27 -18.92 4.34 5.63
N VAL A 28 -19.46 5.51 6.02
CA VAL A 28 -20.68 6.08 5.41
C VAL A 28 -20.46 6.36 3.93
N ALA A 29 -19.35 7.00 3.54
CA ALA A 29 -19.04 7.23 2.13
C ALA A 29 -18.94 5.92 1.34
N SER A 30 -18.35 4.86 1.92
CA SER A 30 -18.28 3.53 1.32
C SER A 30 -19.68 2.93 1.13
N VAL A 31 -20.52 2.94 2.16
CA VAL A 31 -21.91 2.46 2.07
C VAL A 31 -22.70 3.28 1.04
N CYS A 32 -22.54 4.60 0.99
CA CYS A 32 -23.22 5.46 0.00
C CYS A 32 -22.86 5.11 -1.44
N MET A 33 -21.73 4.43 -1.70
CA MET A 33 -21.39 3.95 -3.04
C MET A 33 -22.46 3.00 -3.62
N MET A 34 -23.23 2.30 -2.77
CA MET A 34 -24.31 1.41 -3.25
C MET A 34 -25.40 2.14 -4.02
N PHE A 35 -25.58 3.46 -3.79
CA PHE A 35 -26.60 4.30 -4.43
C PHE A 35 -26.11 5.00 -5.70
N VAL A 36 -24.90 4.72 -6.15
CA VAL A 36 -24.33 5.34 -7.33
C VAL A 36 -25.09 4.90 -8.59
N SER A 37 -25.63 5.90 -9.30
CA SER A 37 -26.34 5.72 -10.57
C SER A 37 -25.66 6.42 -11.74
N GLN A 38 -24.73 7.35 -11.47
CA GLN A 38 -24.03 8.16 -12.47
C GLN A 38 -22.52 8.21 -12.17
N ALA A 39 -21.71 8.38 -13.20
CA ALA A 39 -20.25 8.49 -13.06
C ALA A 39 -19.84 9.67 -12.15
N SER A 40 -20.57 10.79 -12.20
CA SER A 40 -20.30 11.96 -11.34
C SER A 40 -20.45 11.64 -9.85
N HIS A 41 -21.50 10.87 -9.48
CA HIS A 41 -21.70 10.42 -8.10
C HIS A 41 -20.56 9.50 -7.65
N PHE A 42 -20.12 8.61 -8.54
CA PHE A 42 -18.99 7.73 -8.29
C PHE A 42 -17.71 8.52 -8.00
N TYR A 43 -17.37 9.48 -8.87
CA TYR A 43 -16.16 10.29 -8.70
C TYR A 43 -16.20 11.13 -7.42
N LEU A 44 -17.37 11.73 -7.12
CA LEU A 44 -17.54 12.52 -5.90
C LEU A 44 -17.33 11.68 -4.64
N LEU A 45 -18.00 10.52 -4.56
CA LEU A 45 -17.88 9.63 -3.38
C LEU A 45 -16.49 9.04 -3.26
N ARG A 46 -15.81 8.68 -4.36
CA ARG A 46 -14.41 8.25 -4.35
C ARG A 46 -13.47 9.34 -3.88
N PHE A 47 -13.69 10.57 -4.30
CA PHE A 47 -12.92 11.71 -3.82
C PHE A 47 -13.14 11.93 -2.32
N MET A 48 -14.39 11.95 -1.86
CA MET A 48 -14.71 12.08 -0.44
C MET A 48 -14.10 10.95 0.40
N LEU A 49 -14.19 9.72 -0.08
CA LEU A 49 -13.60 8.56 0.58
C LEU A 49 -12.09 8.75 0.75
N GLY A 50 -11.37 9.17 -0.30
CA GLY A 50 -9.94 9.46 -0.21
C GLY A 50 -9.60 10.62 0.75
N VAL A 51 -10.43 11.66 0.79
CA VAL A 51 -10.29 12.78 1.75
C VAL A 51 -10.45 12.28 3.20
N PHE A 52 -11.44 11.44 3.46
CA PHE A 52 -11.72 10.96 4.81
C PHE A 52 -10.68 9.94 5.28
N GLU A 53 -10.18 9.08 4.38
CA GLU A 53 -9.19 8.05 4.69
C GLU A 53 -7.78 8.61 4.89
N ALA A 54 -7.43 9.73 4.25
CA ALA A 54 -6.06 10.22 4.10
C ALA A 54 -5.25 10.35 5.40
N GLY A 55 -5.89 10.48 6.55
CA GLY A 55 -5.25 10.59 7.87
C GLY A 55 -5.19 9.31 8.68
N PHE A 56 -5.78 8.22 8.21
CA PHE A 56 -5.94 7.01 9.03
C PHE A 56 -4.60 6.35 9.33
N PHE A 57 -3.87 5.93 8.31
CA PHE A 57 -2.59 5.24 8.52
C PHE A 57 -1.53 6.09 9.22
N PRO A 58 -1.25 7.34 8.79
CA PRO A 58 -0.30 8.19 9.52
C PRO A 58 -0.77 8.50 10.94
N GLY A 59 -2.08 8.58 11.16
CA GLY A 59 -2.66 8.73 12.49
C GLY A 59 -2.39 7.52 13.38
N ILE A 60 -2.52 6.29 12.86
CA ILE A 60 -2.16 5.07 13.59
C ILE A 60 -0.69 5.08 13.97
N VAL A 61 0.21 5.41 13.03
CA VAL A 61 1.64 5.49 13.32
C VAL A 61 1.91 6.49 14.44
N LEU A 62 1.29 7.67 14.40
CA LEU A 62 1.41 8.68 15.45
C LEU A 62 0.82 8.20 16.78
N TYR A 63 -0.36 7.59 16.76
CA TYR A 63 -1.01 7.04 17.95
C TYR A 63 -0.16 5.96 18.64
N LEU A 64 0.48 5.09 17.87
CA LEU A 64 1.38 4.08 18.42
C LEU A 64 2.62 4.69 19.10
N THR A 65 3.03 5.91 18.72
CA THR A 65 4.10 6.61 19.45
C THR A 65 3.71 7.04 20.86
N TYR A 66 2.43 7.14 21.15
CA TYR A 66 1.95 7.47 22.51
C TYR A 66 2.00 6.28 23.46
N TRP A 67 1.95 5.05 22.91
CA TRP A 67 1.82 3.81 23.69
C TRP A 67 3.08 2.95 23.69
N TYR A 68 3.89 3.02 22.63
CA TYR A 68 5.02 2.10 22.47
C TYR A 68 6.32 2.85 22.20
N PRO A 69 7.42 2.46 22.91
CA PRO A 69 8.76 2.96 22.60
C PRO A 69 9.21 2.52 21.20
N ALA A 70 10.18 3.26 20.60
CA ALA A 70 10.65 3.06 19.23
C ALA A 70 11.04 1.60 18.93
N ARG A 71 11.67 0.93 19.92
CA ARG A 71 12.09 -0.47 19.81
C ARG A 71 10.93 -1.45 19.58
N ARG A 72 9.75 -1.21 20.15
CA ARG A 72 8.57 -2.08 20.04
C ARG A 72 7.63 -1.68 18.90
N ARG A 73 7.67 -0.44 18.44
CA ARG A 73 6.79 0.06 17.36
C ARG A 73 6.90 -0.73 16.08
N ALA A 74 8.13 -1.15 15.69
CA ALA A 74 8.33 -1.94 14.48
C ALA A 74 7.57 -3.28 14.51
N VAL A 75 7.55 -3.96 15.65
CA VAL A 75 6.82 -5.22 15.83
C VAL A 75 5.32 -5.00 15.75
N ILE A 76 4.80 -3.96 16.41
CA ILE A 76 3.36 -3.65 16.39
C ILE A 76 2.90 -3.23 14.98
N LEU A 77 3.70 -2.42 14.28
CA LEU A 77 3.42 -2.07 12.88
C LEU A 77 3.46 -3.29 11.95
N SER A 78 4.36 -4.24 12.18
CA SER A 78 4.38 -5.46 11.36
C SER A 78 3.14 -6.33 11.58
N ILE A 79 2.58 -6.38 12.79
CA ILE A 79 1.30 -7.04 13.08
C ILE A 79 0.15 -6.31 12.35
N PHE A 80 0.16 -4.97 12.38
CA PHE A 80 -0.82 -4.17 11.63
C PHE A 80 -0.77 -4.47 10.12
N PHE A 81 0.42 -4.50 9.52
CA PHE A 81 0.58 -4.85 8.11
C PHE A 81 0.21 -6.30 7.79
N ALA A 82 0.45 -7.25 8.71
CA ALA A 82 -0.05 -8.60 8.56
C ALA A 82 -1.58 -8.63 8.50
N GLY A 83 -2.26 -7.81 9.32
CA GLY A 83 -3.71 -7.62 9.25
C GLY A 83 -4.19 -7.10 7.88
N VAL A 84 -3.45 -6.17 7.27
CA VAL A 84 -3.75 -5.67 5.92
C VAL A 84 -3.66 -6.79 4.87
N ALA A 85 -2.63 -7.64 4.96
CA ALA A 85 -2.49 -8.78 4.05
C ALA A 85 -3.64 -9.79 4.20
N VAL A 86 -4.02 -10.12 5.44
CA VAL A 86 -5.16 -11.00 5.75
C VAL A 86 -6.47 -10.37 5.24
N ALA A 87 -6.67 -9.06 5.45
CA ALA A 87 -7.84 -8.35 4.96
C ALA A 87 -7.93 -8.37 3.42
N GLY A 88 -6.81 -8.29 2.71
CA GLY A 88 -6.78 -8.40 1.24
C GLY A 88 -7.25 -9.78 0.75
N VAL A 89 -6.80 -10.85 1.40
CA VAL A 89 -7.22 -12.22 1.06
C VAL A 89 -8.70 -12.45 1.39
N LEU A 90 -9.10 -12.14 2.62
CA LEU A 90 -10.48 -12.34 3.07
C LEU A 90 -11.44 -11.43 2.31
N GLY A 91 -11.07 -10.17 2.08
CA GLY A 91 -11.85 -9.21 1.31
C GLY A 91 -12.14 -9.72 -0.10
N GLY A 92 -11.12 -10.19 -0.82
CA GLY A 92 -11.31 -10.75 -2.16
C GLY A 92 -12.30 -11.92 -2.21
N LEU A 93 -12.23 -12.83 -1.23
CA LEU A 93 -13.13 -13.98 -1.12
C LEU A 93 -14.56 -13.54 -0.78
N ILE A 94 -14.70 -12.65 0.20
CA ILE A 94 -16.01 -12.14 0.66
C ILE A 94 -16.66 -11.30 -0.45
N SER A 95 -15.91 -10.41 -1.09
CA SER A 95 -16.40 -9.61 -2.23
C SER A 95 -16.89 -10.50 -3.37
N GLY A 96 -16.11 -11.54 -3.73
CA GLY A 96 -16.48 -12.49 -4.79
C GLY A 96 -17.77 -13.23 -4.46
N TRP A 97 -17.93 -13.71 -3.22
CA TRP A 97 -19.15 -14.35 -2.76
C TRP A 97 -20.35 -13.39 -2.77
N ILE A 98 -20.21 -12.18 -2.21
CA ILE A 98 -21.29 -11.18 -2.19
C ILE A 98 -21.71 -10.82 -3.62
N MET A 99 -20.77 -10.55 -4.50
CA MET A 99 -21.06 -10.14 -5.87
C MET A 99 -21.78 -11.22 -6.67
N ARG A 100 -21.53 -12.50 -6.38
CA ARG A 100 -22.21 -13.63 -7.03
C ARG A 100 -23.56 -13.93 -6.41
N ASP A 101 -23.57 -14.21 -5.10
CA ASP A 101 -24.73 -14.84 -4.45
C ASP A 101 -25.77 -13.81 -3.95
N MET A 102 -25.39 -12.55 -3.79
CA MET A 102 -26.32 -11.48 -3.45
C MET A 102 -26.80 -10.67 -4.65
N ALA A 103 -26.37 -11.01 -5.87
CA ALA A 103 -26.88 -10.35 -7.09
C ALA A 103 -28.37 -10.64 -7.28
N GLY A 104 -29.18 -9.58 -7.44
CA GLY A 104 -30.64 -9.68 -7.57
C GLY A 104 -31.41 -9.70 -6.25
N VAL A 105 -30.76 -9.92 -5.11
CA VAL A 105 -31.41 -9.84 -3.79
C VAL A 105 -31.94 -8.42 -3.58
N MET A 106 -33.20 -8.28 -3.24
CA MET A 106 -33.92 -7.00 -3.10
C MET A 106 -33.83 -6.10 -4.36
N GLY A 107 -33.61 -6.67 -5.55
CA GLY A 107 -33.48 -5.94 -6.80
C GLY A 107 -32.17 -5.19 -6.97
N LEU A 108 -31.18 -5.41 -6.09
CA LEU A 108 -29.87 -4.75 -6.12
C LEU A 108 -28.82 -5.59 -6.85
N TYR A 109 -27.85 -4.94 -7.45
CA TYR A 109 -26.69 -5.60 -8.04
C TYR A 109 -25.70 -6.07 -6.95
N GLY A 110 -24.95 -7.13 -7.21
CA GLY A 110 -23.96 -7.66 -6.25
C GLY A 110 -22.93 -6.65 -5.78
N TRP A 111 -22.49 -5.72 -6.65
CA TRP A 111 -21.57 -4.65 -6.26
C TRP A 111 -22.17 -3.65 -5.27
N GLN A 112 -23.48 -3.44 -5.30
CA GLN A 112 -24.16 -2.57 -4.33
C GLN A 112 -24.12 -3.20 -2.93
N TRP A 113 -24.42 -4.49 -2.86
CA TRP A 113 -24.28 -5.27 -1.62
C TRP A 113 -22.85 -5.30 -1.11
N MET A 114 -21.86 -5.42 -1.99
CA MET A 114 -20.44 -5.38 -1.62
C MET A 114 -20.11 -4.08 -0.87
N PHE A 115 -20.46 -2.91 -1.43
CA PHE A 115 -20.22 -1.64 -0.76
C PHE A 115 -20.99 -1.50 0.56
N ALA A 116 -22.22 -1.98 0.65
CA ALA A 116 -23.01 -1.94 1.87
C ALA A 116 -22.40 -2.82 2.97
N ILE A 117 -22.08 -4.07 2.67
CA ILE A 117 -21.62 -5.07 3.65
C ILE A 117 -20.16 -4.78 4.07
N GLU A 118 -19.29 -4.41 3.15
CA GLU A 118 -17.89 -4.13 3.45
C GLU A 118 -17.68 -2.73 4.06
N GLY A 119 -18.56 -1.77 3.76
CA GLY A 119 -18.53 -0.44 4.36
C GLY A 119 -19.09 -0.39 5.79
N ALA A 120 -20.11 -1.19 6.09
CA ALA A 120 -20.77 -1.19 7.39
C ALA A 120 -19.85 -1.48 8.59
N PRO A 121 -18.91 -2.44 8.54
CA PRO A 121 -17.95 -2.67 9.63
C PRO A 121 -17.13 -1.45 10.00
N ALA A 122 -16.76 -0.60 9.03
CA ALA A 122 -16.02 0.63 9.32
C ALA A 122 -16.86 1.61 10.14
N VAL A 123 -18.16 1.72 9.86
CA VAL A 123 -19.10 2.53 10.64
C VAL A 123 -19.24 1.99 12.07
N VAL A 124 -19.45 0.67 12.21
CA VAL A 124 -19.58 0.00 13.52
C VAL A 124 -18.30 0.19 14.33
N LEU A 125 -17.14 -0.07 13.75
CA LEU A 125 -15.85 0.11 14.42
C LEU A 125 -15.58 1.58 14.76
N GLY A 126 -16.03 2.52 13.93
CA GLY A 126 -15.97 3.96 14.22
C GLY A 126 -16.81 4.34 15.43
N LEU A 127 -18.01 3.78 15.58
CA LEU A 127 -18.84 3.94 16.76
C LEU A 127 -18.18 3.31 18.00
N LEU A 128 -17.66 2.09 17.87
CA LEU A 128 -16.94 1.44 18.97
C LEU A 128 -15.70 2.24 19.40
N ALA A 129 -14.96 2.81 18.46
CA ALA A 129 -13.83 3.68 18.76
C ALA A 129 -14.26 4.93 19.56
N ALA A 130 -15.45 5.46 19.32
CA ALA A 130 -16.00 6.57 20.11
C ALA A 130 -16.17 6.25 21.59
N PHE A 131 -16.38 4.99 21.94
CA PHE A 131 -16.59 4.57 23.33
C PHE A 131 -15.34 3.97 23.99
N TRP A 132 -14.56 3.19 23.23
CA TRP A 132 -13.47 2.38 23.78
C TRP A 132 -12.07 2.91 23.52
N LEU A 133 -11.87 3.73 22.47
CA LEU A 133 -10.55 4.23 22.17
C LEU A 133 -10.13 5.30 23.19
N VAL A 134 -8.89 5.24 23.67
CA VAL A 134 -8.33 6.17 24.64
C VAL A 134 -7.23 7.00 23.96
N ASP A 135 -7.21 8.31 24.23
CA ASP A 135 -6.30 9.24 23.54
C ASP A 135 -4.81 9.02 23.85
N GLY A 136 -4.50 8.44 24.99
CA GLY A 136 -3.12 8.15 25.39
C GLY A 136 -3.04 7.61 26.82
N PRO A 137 -1.85 7.19 27.27
CA PRO A 137 -1.66 6.56 28.59
C PRO A 137 -2.21 7.36 29.76
N GLN A 138 -2.17 8.69 29.69
CA GLN A 138 -2.68 9.57 30.73
C GLN A 138 -4.18 9.40 31.02
N HIS A 139 -4.95 9.02 29.99
CA HIS A 139 -6.41 8.87 30.08
C HIS A 139 -6.84 7.40 30.28
N ALA A 140 -5.90 6.46 30.32
CA ALA A 140 -6.19 5.04 30.47
C ALA A 140 -6.60 4.70 31.91
N SER A 141 -7.85 4.27 32.12
CA SER A 141 -8.35 3.92 33.46
C SER A 141 -7.79 2.61 34.01
N TRP A 142 -7.29 1.73 33.10
CA TRP A 142 -6.73 0.41 33.45
C TRP A 142 -5.25 0.45 33.85
N LEU A 143 -4.57 1.59 33.73
CA LEU A 143 -3.17 1.76 34.10
C LEU A 143 -3.07 2.40 35.50
N THR A 144 -2.14 1.90 36.31
CA THR A 144 -1.75 2.51 37.56
C THR A 144 -1.01 3.84 37.33
N GLN A 145 -0.92 4.70 38.31
CA GLN A 145 -0.19 5.97 38.21
C GLN A 145 1.31 5.77 37.91
N GLN A 146 1.91 4.70 38.44
CA GLN A 146 3.31 4.36 38.18
C GLN A 146 3.53 3.94 36.74
N GLU A 147 2.65 3.10 36.18
CA GLU A 147 2.71 2.68 34.77
C GLU A 147 2.52 3.86 33.81
N LYS A 148 1.58 4.76 34.13
CA LYS A 148 1.38 6.00 33.34
C LYS A 148 2.63 6.86 33.34
N ALA A 149 3.22 7.12 34.51
CA ALA A 149 4.44 7.91 34.64
C ALA A 149 5.59 7.30 33.86
N HIS A 150 5.79 5.98 33.94
CA HIS A 150 6.82 5.27 33.21
C HIS A 150 6.65 5.37 31.69
N LEU A 151 5.44 5.19 31.17
CA LEU A 151 5.17 5.30 29.72
C LEU A 151 5.38 6.73 29.21
N ILE A 152 4.99 7.74 30.01
CA ILE A 152 5.18 9.17 29.67
C ILE A 152 6.66 9.50 29.67
N GLU A 153 7.42 9.07 30.67
CA GLU A 153 8.86 9.29 30.76
C GLU A 153 9.62 8.65 29.60
N GLN A 154 9.29 7.41 29.25
CA GLN A 154 9.86 6.74 28.06
C GLN A 154 9.57 7.51 26.78
N ARG A 155 8.35 7.99 26.59
CA ARG A 155 7.96 8.81 25.43
C ARG A 155 8.75 10.11 25.38
N ASP A 156 8.86 10.82 26.49
CA ASP A 156 9.47 12.15 26.56
C ASP A 156 11.01 12.05 26.40
N SER A 157 11.62 10.95 26.84
CA SER A 157 13.06 10.66 26.60
C SER A 157 13.36 10.42 25.11
N GLU A 158 12.42 9.88 24.34
CA GLU A 158 12.55 9.68 22.90
C GLU A 158 12.25 10.97 22.08
N HIS A 159 11.43 11.86 22.62
CA HIS A 159 11.09 13.16 22.00
C HIS A 159 12.16 14.22 22.26
N ARG A 160 13.37 14.02 21.69
CA ARG A 160 14.25 15.17 21.46
C ARG A 160 13.59 16.04 20.38
N PRO A 161 13.36 17.35 20.66
CA PRO A 161 12.74 18.23 19.68
C PRO A 161 13.56 18.19 18.39
N ALA A 162 12.94 17.78 17.30
CA ALA A 162 13.49 17.95 15.98
C ALA A 162 13.65 19.46 15.77
N SER A 163 14.89 19.96 15.96
CA SER A 163 15.23 21.37 15.82
C SER A 163 14.71 21.92 14.50
N SER A 164 14.21 23.15 14.53
CA SER A 164 13.51 23.96 13.53
C SER A 164 14.20 24.23 12.18
N HIS A 165 14.95 23.28 11.64
CA HIS A 165 15.70 23.43 10.38
C HIS A 165 15.14 22.54 9.25
N SER A 166 13.86 22.22 9.29
CA SER A 166 13.14 21.35 8.33
C SER A 166 13.21 21.89 6.88
N SER A 167 13.14 23.20 6.68
CA SER A 167 13.09 23.79 5.33
C SER A 167 14.40 23.63 4.54
N ARG A 168 15.56 23.76 5.18
CA ARG A 168 16.86 23.57 4.51
C ARG A 168 17.09 22.13 4.11
N ALA A 169 16.75 21.16 4.98
CA ALA A 169 16.86 19.74 4.70
C ALA A 169 15.93 19.31 3.54
N PHE A 170 14.75 19.92 3.45
CA PHE A 170 13.82 19.67 2.33
C PHE A 170 14.36 20.23 1.01
N VAL A 171 14.90 21.45 1.01
CA VAL A 171 15.53 22.04 -0.19
C VAL A 171 16.75 21.23 -0.63
N GLU A 172 17.55 20.72 0.31
CA GLU A 172 18.68 19.83 0.01
C GLU A 172 18.22 18.51 -0.64
N ALA A 173 17.16 17.91 -0.11
CA ALA A 173 16.56 16.71 -0.72
C ALA A 173 16.04 16.98 -2.13
N LEU A 174 15.38 18.12 -2.38
CA LEU A 174 14.91 18.54 -3.70
C LEU A 174 16.04 18.73 -4.72
N ARG A 175 17.23 19.12 -4.27
CA ARG A 175 18.40 19.34 -5.15
C ARG A 175 19.22 18.05 -5.40
N ASN A 176 18.94 16.98 -4.67
CA ASN A 176 19.70 15.74 -4.78
C ASN A 176 19.17 14.86 -5.94
N PRO A 177 19.92 14.68 -7.05
CA PRO A 177 19.47 13.90 -8.20
C PRO A 177 19.22 12.42 -7.86
N ARG A 178 19.86 11.88 -6.82
CA ARG A 178 19.62 10.51 -6.36
C ARG A 178 18.23 10.31 -5.77
N VAL A 179 17.65 11.36 -5.17
CA VAL A 179 16.27 11.30 -4.67
C VAL A 179 15.29 11.08 -5.81
N TYR A 180 15.49 11.77 -6.94
CA TYR A 180 14.67 11.58 -8.15
C TYR A 180 14.88 10.21 -8.80
N LEU A 181 16.12 9.71 -8.79
CA LEU A 181 16.41 8.35 -9.25
C LEU A 181 15.62 7.32 -8.41
N PHE A 182 15.69 7.41 -7.09
CA PHE A 182 14.92 6.54 -6.20
C PHE A 182 13.42 6.74 -6.34
N ALA A 183 12.96 7.96 -6.55
CA ALA A 183 11.55 8.25 -6.79
C ALA A 183 11.04 7.60 -8.09
N PHE A 184 11.82 7.67 -9.17
CA PHE A 184 11.52 6.98 -10.43
C PHE A 184 11.47 5.44 -10.25
N ILE A 185 12.45 4.87 -9.54
CA ILE A 185 12.50 3.43 -9.27
C ILE A 185 11.28 3.00 -8.47
N TYR A 186 10.93 3.74 -7.42
CA TYR A 186 9.77 3.44 -6.60
C TYR A 186 8.45 3.61 -7.37
N PHE A 187 8.32 4.67 -8.15
CA PHE A 187 7.18 4.88 -9.05
C PHE A 187 6.99 3.71 -10.02
N SER A 188 8.05 3.28 -10.69
CA SER A 188 7.99 2.16 -11.64
C SER A 188 7.56 0.86 -10.96
N LEU A 189 8.11 0.57 -9.78
CA LEU A 189 7.79 -0.61 -9.01
C LEU A 189 6.34 -0.60 -8.50
N THR A 190 5.87 0.55 -8.00
CA THR A 190 4.49 0.70 -7.54
C THR A 190 3.50 0.68 -8.69
N CYS A 191 3.83 1.20 -9.89
CA CYS A 191 3.02 1.00 -11.09
C CYS A 191 2.79 -0.49 -11.39
N ALA A 192 3.85 -1.30 -11.40
CA ALA A 192 3.74 -2.73 -11.66
C ALA A 192 2.94 -3.47 -10.57
N SER A 193 3.19 -3.16 -9.29
CA SER A 193 2.46 -3.75 -8.15
C SER A 193 0.97 -3.42 -8.20
N LEU A 194 0.61 -2.17 -8.45
CA LEU A 194 -0.79 -1.75 -8.57
C LEU A 194 -1.48 -2.37 -9.78
N THR A 195 -0.76 -2.52 -10.90
CA THR A 195 -1.31 -3.17 -12.08
C THR A 195 -1.69 -4.61 -11.79
N LEU A 196 -0.83 -5.38 -11.12
CA LEU A 196 -1.18 -6.73 -10.70
C LEU A 196 -2.47 -6.74 -9.85
N ASN A 197 -2.58 -5.84 -8.88
CA ASN A 197 -3.74 -5.80 -8.01
C ASN A 197 -5.04 -5.41 -8.72
N PHE A 198 -5.01 -4.41 -9.62
CA PHE A 198 -6.22 -3.89 -10.28
C PHE A 198 -6.61 -4.67 -11.52
N TRP A 199 -5.63 -5.18 -12.30
CA TRP A 199 -5.90 -5.74 -13.61
C TRP A 199 -5.86 -7.27 -13.65
N MET A 200 -5.29 -7.93 -12.64
CA MET A 200 -5.24 -9.39 -12.55
C MET A 200 -6.64 -10.04 -12.64
N PRO A 201 -7.69 -9.56 -11.95
CA PRO A 201 -9.03 -10.12 -12.10
C PRO A 201 -9.53 -10.04 -13.54
N LEU A 202 -9.21 -8.95 -14.24
CA LEU A 202 -9.60 -8.76 -15.63
C LEU A 202 -8.85 -9.71 -16.58
N MET A 203 -7.54 -9.93 -16.35
CA MET A 203 -6.75 -10.89 -17.12
C MET A 203 -7.30 -12.32 -16.97
N ILE A 204 -7.70 -12.71 -15.76
CA ILE A 204 -8.33 -14.01 -15.49
C ILE A 204 -9.68 -14.12 -16.21
N ARG A 205 -10.47 -13.05 -16.22
CA ARG A 205 -11.74 -12.99 -16.94
C ARG A 205 -11.53 -13.07 -18.45
N ASP A 206 -10.58 -12.33 -19.00
CA ASP A 206 -10.28 -12.29 -20.42
C ASP A 206 -9.75 -13.67 -20.94
N PHE A 207 -9.23 -14.51 -20.03
CA PHE A 207 -8.86 -15.90 -20.32
C PHE A 207 -10.08 -16.87 -20.43
N GLY A 208 -11.28 -16.42 -20.06
CA GLY A 208 -12.53 -17.19 -20.19
C GLY A 208 -13.17 -17.59 -18.85
N VAL A 209 -12.68 -17.10 -17.71
CA VAL A 209 -13.34 -17.32 -16.42
C VAL A 209 -14.37 -16.21 -16.20
N HIS A 210 -15.67 -16.53 -16.24
CA HIS A 210 -16.74 -15.53 -16.15
C HIS A 210 -17.39 -15.44 -14.76
N ASP A 211 -17.30 -16.49 -13.96
CA ASP A 211 -17.84 -16.49 -12.60
C ASP A 211 -16.98 -15.63 -11.67
N VAL A 212 -17.60 -14.64 -11.01
CA VAL A 212 -16.93 -13.64 -10.18
C VAL A 212 -16.24 -14.28 -8.96
N LEU A 213 -16.83 -15.33 -8.38
CA LEU A 213 -16.21 -16.03 -7.26
C LEU A 213 -14.94 -16.76 -7.70
N TRP A 214 -14.96 -17.44 -8.85
CA TRP A 214 -13.78 -18.12 -9.38
C TRP A 214 -12.69 -17.13 -9.77
N ILE A 215 -13.04 -15.96 -10.35
CA ILE A 215 -12.08 -14.88 -10.61
C ILE A 215 -11.41 -14.44 -9.31
N SER A 216 -12.19 -14.23 -8.26
CA SER A 216 -11.66 -13.83 -6.94
C SER A 216 -10.75 -14.89 -6.34
N LEU A 217 -11.15 -16.17 -6.37
CA LEU A 217 -10.37 -17.31 -5.88
C LEU A 217 -9.03 -17.45 -6.62
N TYR A 218 -9.05 -17.38 -7.96
CA TYR A 218 -7.82 -17.44 -8.75
C TYR A 218 -6.92 -16.24 -8.55
N THR A 219 -7.46 -15.05 -8.26
CA THR A 219 -6.68 -13.86 -7.91
C THR A 219 -5.94 -14.01 -6.58
N VAL A 220 -6.52 -14.74 -5.62
CA VAL A 220 -5.88 -15.00 -4.33
C VAL A 220 -4.58 -15.82 -4.49
N ILE A 221 -4.51 -16.75 -5.46
CA ILE A 221 -3.37 -17.66 -5.62
C ILE A 221 -2.05 -16.89 -5.88
N PRO A 222 -1.93 -16.03 -6.92
CA PRO A 222 -0.71 -15.25 -7.15
C PRO A 222 -0.37 -14.32 -5.98
N ASN A 223 -1.39 -13.72 -5.33
CA ASN A 223 -1.16 -12.83 -4.19
C ASN A 223 -0.61 -13.59 -2.97
N ALA A 224 -1.15 -14.77 -2.66
CA ALA A 224 -0.67 -15.59 -1.55
C ALA A 224 0.75 -16.11 -1.81
N ILE A 225 1.01 -16.62 -3.02
CA ILE A 225 2.35 -17.07 -3.44
C ILE A 225 3.33 -15.89 -3.43
N GLY A 226 2.89 -14.72 -3.89
CA GLY A 226 3.65 -13.47 -3.87
C GLY A 226 4.04 -13.04 -2.46
N ALA A 227 3.12 -13.12 -1.51
CA ALA A 227 3.38 -12.81 -0.10
C ALA A 227 4.41 -13.75 0.55
N VAL A 228 4.32 -15.06 0.27
CA VAL A 228 5.31 -16.06 0.73
C VAL A 228 6.67 -15.80 0.07
N GLY A 229 6.69 -15.62 -1.24
CA GLY A 229 7.90 -15.37 -2.02
C GLY A 229 8.62 -14.08 -1.61
N LEU A 230 7.89 -13.02 -1.31
CA LEU A 230 8.40 -11.77 -0.76
C LEU A 230 9.24 -12.05 0.51
N ILE A 231 8.69 -12.83 1.46
CA ILE A 231 9.40 -13.13 2.72
C ILE A 231 10.66 -13.94 2.46
N LEU A 232 10.59 -14.93 1.58
CA LEU A 232 11.73 -15.82 1.27
C LEU A 232 12.86 -15.05 0.58
N ILE A 233 12.54 -14.25 -0.44
CA ILE A 233 13.54 -13.46 -1.19
C ILE A 233 14.12 -12.34 -0.31
N ALA A 234 13.30 -11.66 0.49
CA ALA A 234 13.78 -10.63 1.41
C ALA A 234 14.78 -11.22 2.44
N ARG A 235 14.45 -12.37 3.04
CA ARG A 235 15.36 -13.08 3.96
C ARG A 235 16.64 -13.53 3.27
N HIS A 236 16.56 -14.01 2.03
CA HIS A 236 17.73 -14.40 1.26
C HIS A 236 18.62 -13.18 0.95
N SER A 237 18.04 -12.06 0.55
CA SER A 237 18.74 -10.80 0.32
C SER A 237 19.43 -10.28 1.58
N ASP A 238 18.75 -10.36 2.74
CA ASP A 238 19.31 -9.93 4.02
C ASP A 238 20.51 -10.79 4.46
N ARG A 239 20.44 -12.11 4.26
CA ARG A 239 21.54 -13.04 4.60
C ARG A 239 22.81 -12.81 3.77
N HIS A 240 22.65 -12.42 2.51
CA HIS A 240 23.79 -12.22 1.60
C HIS A 240 24.30 -10.77 1.58
N GLY A 241 23.55 -9.82 2.15
CA GLY A 241 23.92 -8.39 2.16
C GLY A 241 23.90 -7.70 0.79
N GLU A 242 23.54 -8.43 -0.28
CA GLU A 242 23.56 -7.97 -1.68
C GLU A 242 22.20 -7.48 -2.16
N ARG A 243 21.77 -6.32 -1.69
CA ARG A 243 20.42 -5.78 -1.95
C ARG A 243 20.23 -5.31 -3.38
N ARG A 244 21.26 -4.76 -4.00
CA ARG A 244 21.18 -4.20 -5.37
C ARG A 244 20.94 -5.27 -6.44
N LYS A 245 21.71 -6.36 -6.39
CA LYS A 245 21.56 -7.47 -7.35
C LYS A 245 20.22 -8.17 -7.17
N HIS A 246 19.80 -8.40 -5.92
CA HIS A 246 18.48 -8.99 -5.65
C HIS A 246 17.35 -8.10 -6.17
N PHE A 247 17.42 -6.78 -5.94
CA PHE A 247 16.43 -5.84 -6.48
C PHE A 247 16.39 -5.91 -8.02
N ALA A 248 17.54 -5.83 -8.67
CA ALA A 248 17.61 -5.88 -10.14
C ALA A 248 17.11 -7.22 -10.69
N ALA A 249 17.47 -8.35 -10.06
CA ALA A 249 16.97 -9.66 -10.45
C ALA A 249 15.43 -9.74 -10.31
N CYS A 250 14.88 -9.20 -9.21
CA CYS A 250 13.44 -9.14 -9.00
C CYS A 250 12.72 -8.26 -10.02
N THR A 251 13.22 -7.06 -10.32
CA THR A 251 12.56 -6.16 -11.26
C THR A 251 12.71 -6.64 -12.72
N ILE A 252 13.88 -7.09 -13.11
CA ILE A 252 14.10 -7.63 -14.47
C ILE A 252 13.32 -8.95 -14.65
N GLY A 253 13.41 -9.86 -13.70
CA GLY A 253 12.64 -11.12 -13.74
C GLY A 253 11.13 -10.89 -13.72
N GLY A 254 10.64 -9.93 -12.91
CA GLY A 254 9.24 -9.51 -12.89
C GLY A 254 8.78 -8.93 -14.23
N GLY A 255 9.61 -8.10 -14.86
CA GLY A 255 9.37 -7.57 -16.21
C GLY A 255 9.33 -8.68 -17.27
N ILE A 256 10.25 -9.65 -17.22
CA ILE A 256 10.21 -10.83 -18.09
C ILE A 256 8.89 -11.59 -17.88
N ALA A 257 8.50 -11.86 -16.64
CA ALA A 257 7.26 -12.55 -16.36
C ALA A 257 6.04 -11.80 -16.91
N LEU A 258 5.99 -10.46 -16.79
CA LEU A 258 4.91 -9.65 -17.39
C LEU A 258 4.92 -9.73 -18.92
N SER A 259 6.10 -9.72 -19.57
CA SER A 259 6.18 -9.85 -21.02
C SER A 259 5.78 -11.23 -21.52
N LEU A 260 6.00 -12.30 -20.74
CA LEU A 260 5.55 -13.65 -21.12
C LEU A 260 4.02 -13.79 -21.13
N LEU A 261 3.28 -12.95 -20.41
CA LEU A 261 1.81 -12.95 -20.47
C LEU A 261 1.28 -12.49 -21.84
N THR A 262 2.05 -11.69 -22.60
CA THR A 262 1.66 -11.25 -23.95
C THR A 262 1.78 -12.35 -25.02
N LEU A 263 2.35 -13.50 -24.69
CA LEU A 263 2.43 -14.64 -25.61
C LEU A 263 1.11 -15.40 -25.77
N HIS A 264 0.03 -14.94 -25.11
CA HIS A 264 -1.31 -15.54 -25.19
C HIS A 264 -1.31 -17.05 -25.03
N LEU A 265 -0.72 -17.52 -23.92
CA LEU A 265 -0.60 -18.95 -23.62
C LEU A 265 -1.97 -19.63 -23.62
N SER A 266 -2.07 -20.78 -24.24
CA SER A 266 -3.32 -21.56 -24.27
C SER A 266 -3.68 -22.22 -22.94
N SER A 267 -2.71 -22.36 -22.02
CA SER A 267 -2.91 -23.00 -20.70
C SER A 267 -3.21 -21.97 -19.62
N PHE A 268 -4.38 -22.06 -18.99
CA PHE A 268 -4.75 -21.25 -17.83
C PHE A 268 -3.77 -21.42 -16.67
N ALA A 269 -3.35 -22.67 -16.40
CA ALA A 269 -2.38 -22.94 -15.34
C ALA A 269 -1.03 -22.29 -15.60
N ALA A 270 -0.57 -22.23 -16.86
CA ALA A 270 0.67 -21.54 -17.23
C ALA A 270 0.54 -20.04 -17.00
N MET A 271 -0.56 -19.41 -17.43
CA MET A 271 -0.85 -18.00 -17.19
C MET A 271 -0.84 -17.68 -15.69
N LEU A 272 -1.56 -18.47 -14.88
CA LEU A 272 -1.64 -18.28 -13.43
C LEU A 272 -0.27 -18.48 -12.74
N GLY A 273 0.52 -19.42 -13.23
CA GLY A 273 1.91 -19.65 -12.80
C GLY A 273 2.80 -18.44 -13.07
N ILE A 274 2.73 -17.87 -14.28
CA ILE A 274 3.50 -16.67 -14.64
C ILE A 274 3.05 -15.45 -13.82
N LEU A 275 1.74 -15.27 -13.62
CA LEU A 275 1.22 -14.22 -12.73
C LEU A 275 1.75 -14.38 -11.30
N SER A 276 1.84 -15.63 -10.81
CA SER A 276 2.39 -15.92 -9.48
C SER A 276 3.88 -15.58 -9.40
N ILE A 277 4.66 -15.91 -10.43
CA ILE A 277 6.08 -15.54 -10.52
C ILE A 277 6.25 -14.02 -10.57
N ALA A 278 5.44 -13.33 -11.38
CA ALA A 278 5.45 -11.87 -11.45
C ALA A 278 5.13 -11.25 -10.08
N ALA A 279 4.12 -11.76 -9.37
CA ALA A 279 3.74 -11.29 -8.04
C ALA A 279 4.87 -11.50 -7.02
N VAL A 280 5.51 -12.67 -6.98
CA VAL A 280 6.65 -12.97 -6.11
C VAL A 280 7.78 -11.95 -6.32
N LEU A 281 8.17 -11.73 -7.57
CA LEU A 281 9.33 -10.90 -7.89
C LEU A 281 9.02 -9.41 -7.65
N ILE A 282 7.87 -8.92 -8.10
CA ILE A 282 7.48 -7.52 -7.93
C ILE A 282 7.25 -7.18 -6.45
N PHE A 283 6.57 -8.05 -5.68
CA PHE A 283 6.34 -7.80 -4.27
C PHE A 283 7.63 -7.89 -3.45
N ALA A 284 8.54 -8.81 -3.77
CA ALA A 284 9.83 -8.91 -3.10
C ALA A 284 10.73 -7.69 -3.35
N ALA A 285 10.63 -7.06 -4.50
CA ALA A 285 11.40 -5.87 -4.81
C ALA A 285 11.04 -4.67 -3.90
N LEU A 286 9.80 -4.57 -3.39
CA LEU A 286 9.33 -3.45 -2.56
C LEU A 286 10.13 -3.28 -1.25
N PRO A 287 10.21 -4.28 -0.35
CA PRO A 287 10.99 -4.15 0.88
C PRO A 287 12.49 -4.01 0.60
N ILE A 288 13.03 -4.73 -0.40
CA ILE A 288 14.44 -4.62 -0.78
C ILE A 288 14.77 -3.20 -1.24
N PHE A 289 13.89 -2.56 -2.02
CA PHE A 289 14.06 -1.17 -2.44
C PHE A 289 14.30 -0.24 -1.24
N TRP A 290 13.42 -0.28 -0.23
CA TRP A 290 13.48 0.66 0.89
C TRP A 290 14.74 0.56 1.74
N THR A 291 15.44 -0.57 1.69
CA THR A 291 16.72 -0.71 2.38
C THR A 291 17.85 0.09 1.71
N VAL A 292 17.72 0.41 0.42
CA VAL A 292 18.76 1.12 -0.33
C VAL A 292 18.73 2.63 -0.06
N PRO A 293 17.60 3.36 -0.23
CA PRO A 293 17.55 4.78 0.10
C PRO A 293 17.89 5.08 1.57
N SER A 294 17.45 4.23 2.51
CA SER A 294 17.74 4.39 3.94
C SER A 294 19.23 4.28 4.27
N GLY A 295 20.00 3.50 3.52
CA GLY A 295 21.44 3.39 3.66
C GLY A 295 22.24 4.51 2.97
N TYR A 296 21.62 5.20 2.00
CA TYR A 296 22.24 6.28 1.23
C TYR A 296 21.97 7.67 1.76
N LEU A 297 20.73 7.89 2.22
CA LEU A 297 20.29 9.15 2.78
C LEU A 297 20.60 9.17 4.27
N SER A 298 21.43 10.11 4.72
CA SER A 298 21.84 10.23 6.12
C SER A 298 21.41 11.55 6.72
N GLY A 299 21.32 11.61 8.05
CA GLY A 299 21.02 12.83 8.79
C GLY A 299 19.60 13.37 8.56
N LYS A 300 19.44 14.70 8.68
CA LYS A 300 18.15 15.40 8.58
C LYS A 300 17.55 15.36 7.16
N ALA A 301 18.39 15.28 6.13
CA ALA A 301 17.97 15.18 4.73
C ALA A 301 17.36 13.81 4.38
N ALA A 302 17.66 12.76 5.15
CA ALA A 302 17.10 11.41 4.93
C ALA A 302 15.58 11.38 5.04
N ALA A 303 15.02 11.97 6.09
CA ALA A 303 13.56 12.00 6.29
C ALA A 303 12.85 12.75 5.16
N ALA A 304 13.39 13.92 4.75
CA ALA A 304 12.84 14.70 3.64
C ALA A 304 12.96 13.96 2.30
N GLY A 305 14.10 13.32 2.04
CA GLY A 305 14.31 12.52 0.84
C GLY A 305 13.38 11.31 0.75
N ILE A 306 13.21 10.56 1.83
CA ILE A 306 12.28 9.42 1.91
C ILE A 306 10.84 9.90 1.68
N ALA A 307 10.43 11.01 2.29
CA ALA A 307 9.11 11.59 2.08
C ALA A 307 8.88 11.99 0.62
N LEU A 308 9.87 12.59 -0.04
CA LEU A 308 9.78 12.98 -1.44
C LEU A 308 9.69 11.77 -2.37
N ILE A 309 10.53 10.74 -2.14
CA ILE A 309 10.50 9.46 -2.87
C ILE A 309 9.11 8.82 -2.74
N SER A 310 8.58 8.73 -1.53
CA SER A 310 7.25 8.18 -1.27
C SER A 310 6.16 9.00 -1.97
N SER A 311 6.20 10.33 -1.87
CA SER A 311 5.17 11.20 -2.45
C SER A 311 5.13 11.09 -3.97
N ILE A 312 6.28 11.07 -4.64
CA ILE A 312 6.35 10.87 -6.10
C ILE A 312 5.90 9.44 -6.46
N GLY A 313 6.39 8.42 -5.74
CA GLY A 313 6.05 7.04 -6.02
C GLY A 313 4.55 6.75 -5.90
N ILE A 314 3.87 7.29 -4.89
CA ILE A 314 2.42 7.11 -4.69
C ILE A 314 1.58 7.71 -5.83
N THR A 315 2.10 8.68 -6.60
CA THR A 315 1.38 9.19 -7.79
C THR A 315 1.12 8.10 -8.82
N SER A 316 1.87 6.99 -8.79
CA SER A 316 1.60 5.78 -9.57
C SER A 316 0.17 5.26 -9.40
N GLY A 317 -0.45 5.47 -8.22
CA GLY A 317 -1.83 5.09 -7.93
C GLY A 317 -2.87 5.82 -8.80
N ILE A 318 -2.51 6.98 -9.31
CA ILE A 318 -3.35 7.75 -10.25
C ILE A 318 -2.90 7.44 -11.69
N VAL A 319 -1.59 7.53 -11.95
CA VAL A 319 -1.04 7.45 -13.30
C VAL A 319 -1.17 6.06 -13.89
N SER A 320 -0.86 4.99 -13.12
CA SER A 320 -0.83 3.63 -13.65
C SER A 320 -2.22 3.14 -14.09
N PRO A 321 -3.29 3.18 -13.28
CA PRO A 321 -4.61 2.73 -13.73
C PRO A 321 -5.14 3.56 -14.91
N TRP A 322 -4.87 4.87 -14.91
CA TRP A 322 -5.30 5.76 -15.98
C TRP A 322 -4.60 5.46 -17.31
N VAL A 323 -3.26 5.39 -17.31
CA VAL A 323 -2.48 5.11 -18.53
C VAL A 323 -2.81 3.73 -19.09
N ILE A 324 -2.90 2.71 -18.22
CA ILE A 324 -3.22 1.34 -18.65
C ILE A 324 -4.64 1.27 -19.18
N GLY A 325 -5.60 1.95 -18.53
CA GLY A 325 -6.96 2.06 -19.02
C GLY A 325 -7.05 2.69 -20.41
N LEU A 326 -6.31 3.80 -20.64
CA LEU A 326 -6.20 4.43 -21.95
C LEU A 326 -5.62 3.47 -23.00
N ILE A 327 -4.51 2.81 -22.68
CA ILE A 327 -3.87 1.85 -23.59
C ILE A 327 -4.88 0.76 -23.96
N LYS A 328 -5.53 0.13 -22.97
CA LYS A 328 -6.53 -0.92 -23.22
C LYS A 328 -7.71 -0.41 -24.06
N THR A 329 -8.19 0.79 -23.80
CA THR A 329 -9.32 1.37 -24.57
C THR A 329 -8.96 1.64 -26.02
N HIS A 330 -7.73 2.13 -26.28
CA HIS A 330 -7.31 2.46 -27.65
C HIS A 330 -6.79 1.23 -28.44
N THR A 331 -6.18 0.25 -27.78
CA THR A 331 -5.57 -0.90 -28.46
C THR A 331 -6.43 -2.18 -28.40
N GLY A 332 -7.44 -2.20 -27.54
CA GLY A 332 -8.26 -3.40 -27.27
C GLY A 332 -7.54 -4.49 -26.48
N SER A 333 -6.22 -4.36 -26.22
CA SER A 333 -5.38 -5.36 -25.54
C SER A 333 -4.62 -4.78 -24.35
N MET A 334 -4.26 -5.66 -23.42
CA MET A 334 -3.35 -5.34 -22.29
C MET A 334 -1.87 -5.42 -22.67
N ASP A 335 -1.51 -5.98 -23.82
CA ASP A 335 -0.12 -6.29 -24.20
C ASP A 335 0.79 -5.07 -24.17
N ASN A 336 0.34 -3.97 -24.77
CA ASN A 336 1.11 -2.72 -24.78
C ASN A 336 1.32 -2.14 -23.38
N ALA A 337 0.34 -2.32 -22.48
CA ALA A 337 0.48 -1.92 -21.10
C ALA A 337 1.50 -2.81 -20.35
N LEU A 338 1.51 -4.11 -20.61
CA LEU A 338 2.48 -5.04 -20.04
C LEU A 338 3.89 -4.75 -20.56
N TYR A 339 4.07 -4.41 -21.85
CA TYR A 339 5.37 -3.98 -22.39
C TYR A 339 5.84 -2.67 -21.76
N LEU A 340 4.97 -1.70 -21.55
CA LEU A 340 5.32 -0.46 -20.86
C LEU A 340 5.83 -0.75 -19.44
N LEU A 341 5.12 -1.59 -18.68
CA LEU A 341 5.52 -1.96 -17.33
C LEU A 341 6.83 -2.76 -17.31
N THR A 342 7.02 -3.66 -18.27
CA THR A 342 8.28 -4.39 -18.47
C THR A 342 9.44 -3.41 -18.68
N ALA A 343 9.26 -2.42 -19.57
CA ALA A 343 10.28 -1.40 -19.81
C ALA A 343 10.58 -0.58 -18.53
N LEU A 344 9.56 -0.16 -17.78
CA LEU A 344 9.73 0.55 -16.51
C LEU A 344 10.48 -0.29 -15.47
N LEU A 345 10.17 -1.58 -15.34
CA LEU A 345 10.85 -2.47 -14.42
C LEU A 345 12.32 -2.71 -14.83
N PHE A 346 12.60 -2.88 -16.11
CA PHE A 346 13.97 -3.02 -16.62
C PHE A 346 14.77 -1.74 -16.37
N MET A 347 14.20 -0.58 -16.71
CA MET A 347 14.85 0.71 -16.44
C MET A 347 15.12 0.89 -14.95
N SER A 348 14.20 0.50 -14.08
CA SER A 348 14.37 0.63 -12.62
C SER A 348 15.50 -0.27 -12.09
N GLY A 349 15.59 -1.53 -12.57
CA GLY A 349 16.66 -2.46 -12.22
C GLY A 349 18.03 -1.96 -12.66
N ILE A 350 18.13 -1.55 -13.93
CA ILE A 350 19.37 -0.99 -14.50
C ILE A 350 19.75 0.31 -13.82
N ALA A 351 18.79 1.20 -13.56
CA ALA A 351 19.02 2.47 -12.90
C ALA A 351 19.58 2.28 -11.48
N LEU A 352 19.09 1.29 -10.72
CA LEU A 352 19.64 0.97 -9.41
C LEU A 352 21.06 0.43 -9.50
N LEU A 353 21.32 -0.49 -10.44
CA LEU A 353 22.66 -1.07 -10.61
C LEU A 353 23.71 -0.04 -11.04
N ARG A 354 23.36 0.93 -11.90
CA ARG A 354 24.29 1.93 -12.41
C ARG A 354 24.37 3.18 -11.56
N GLY A 355 23.23 3.64 -11.01
CA GLY A 355 23.12 4.91 -10.30
C GLY A 355 23.51 4.87 -8.83
N VAL A 356 23.61 3.66 -8.25
CA VAL A 356 23.90 3.49 -6.82
C VAL A 356 25.16 2.65 -6.65
N PRO A 357 26.32 3.21 -6.20
CA PRO A 357 27.54 2.47 -6.00
C PRO A 357 27.37 1.43 -4.87
N GLU A 358 28.16 0.37 -4.95
CA GLU A 358 28.15 -0.73 -3.98
C GLU A 358 28.76 -0.25 -2.64
N LYS A 359 27.92 0.16 -1.69
CA LYS A 359 28.37 0.24 -0.31
C LYS A 359 28.22 -1.16 0.30
N ARG A 360 29.33 -1.82 0.58
CA ARG A 360 29.31 -2.97 1.49
C ARG A 360 28.75 -2.49 2.81
N VAL A 361 27.59 -3.01 3.20
CA VAL A 361 27.10 -2.84 4.56
C VAL A 361 28.07 -3.65 5.42
N VAL A 362 29.00 -2.95 6.07
CA VAL A 362 29.79 -3.54 7.14
C VAL A 362 28.80 -3.89 8.23
N GLY A 363 28.67 -5.17 8.52
CA GLY A 363 27.76 -5.75 9.51
C GLY A 363 28.04 -5.29 10.93
#